data_8f8286589d6027f196d104490eecdd6a
#
_entry.id   8f8286589d6027f196d104490eecdd6a
#
_cell.length_a   1.000
_cell.length_b   1.000
_cell.length_c   1.000
_cell.angle_alpha   90.00
_cell.angle_beta   90.00
_cell.angle_gamma   90.00
#
_symmetry.space_group_name_H-M   'P 1'
#
loop_
_entity.id
_entity.type
_entity.pdbx_description
1 polymer ?
#
loop_
_entity_poly.entity_id
_entity_poly.type
_entity_poly.pdbx_seq_one_letter_code
_entity_poly.pdbx_strand_id
1 'polypeptide(L)'
;MSLVKIVSGGQTGADRAALDWAIARTLPHGGWCPRGRKAEDGTIAPAYRLTETPGDSYMQRTEWNVRDSDGTVILSLSPTLTGGSRLTAELAQQHGKPWLHLSKDASTGNSGERLRRFVQEHHIRVLNVAGPRASTEPAIGEFVRSTLDLAFAPPSRP
;
A
#
# COMPACT_ATOMS: atom_id res chain seq x y z
N MET A 1 -12.24 -13.99 8.49
CA MET A 1 -12.47 -12.87 7.57
C MET A 1 -11.18 -12.55 6.85
N SER A 2 -11.25 -12.48 5.57
CA SER A 2 -10.05 -12.36 4.75
C SER A 2 -10.02 -11.03 4.02
N LEU A 3 -8.81 -10.61 3.71
CA LEU A 3 -8.54 -9.51 2.80
C LEU A 3 -9.12 -9.86 1.43
N VAL A 4 -9.84 -8.92 0.81
CA VAL A 4 -10.54 -9.12 -0.47
C VAL A 4 -9.80 -8.46 -1.61
N LYS A 5 -9.13 -7.33 -1.36
CA LYS A 5 -8.52 -6.54 -2.41
C LYS A 5 -7.38 -5.67 -1.86
N ILE A 6 -6.33 -5.54 -2.65
CA ILE A 6 -5.24 -4.57 -2.42
C ILE A 6 -5.45 -3.40 -3.38
N VAL A 7 -5.36 -2.19 -2.86
CA VAL A 7 -5.33 -0.98 -3.70
C VAL A 7 -4.04 -0.19 -3.42
N SER A 8 -3.57 0.51 -4.41
CA SER A 8 -2.44 1.43 -4.28
C SER A 8 -2.42 2.43 -5.43
N GLY A 9 -1.50 3.38 -5.34
CA GLY A 9 -1.42 4.46 -6.32
C GLY A 9 -0.58 4.17 -7.56
N GLY A 10 0.07 3.03 -7.63
CA GLY A 10 0.86 2.63 -8.80
C GLY A 10 2.23 3.28 -8.91
N GLN A 11 2.67 4.07 -7.94
CA GLN A 11 4.01 4.64 -7.93
C GLN A 11 5.05 3.53 -7.79
N THR A 12 6.29 3.79 -8.22
CA THR A 12 7.40 2.88 -7.98
C THR A 12 7.55 2.61 -6.48
N GLY A 13 8.25 1.55 -6.13
CA GLY A 13 8.53 1.23 -4.73
C GLY A 13 7.39 0.50 -4.06
N ALA A 14 6.91 1.02 -2.93
CA ALA A 14 5.93 0.34 -2.09
C ALA A 14 4.63 0.03 -2.83
N ASP A 15 4.09 1.01 -3.56
CA ASP A 15 2.81 0.84 -4.28
C ASP A 15 2.88 -0.31 -5.27
N ARG A 16 3.91 -0.30 -6.11
CA ARG A 16 4.06 -1.29 -7.17
C ARG A 16 4.37 -2.68 -6.64
N ALA A 17 5.15 -2.76 -5.55
CA ALA A 17 5.43 -4.03 -4.89
C ALA A 17 4.15 -4.68 -4.37
N ALA A 18 3.24 -3.89 -3.80
CA ALA A 18 1.97 -4.40 -3.31
C ALA A 18 1.07 -4.90 -4.45
N LEU A 19 1.03 -4.17 -5.56
CA LEU A 19 0.26 -4.60 -6.73
C LEU A 19 0.83 -5.88 -7.33
N ASP A 20 2.15 -5.96 -7.47
CA ASP A 20 2.82 -7.17 -7.96
C ASP A 20 2.52 -8.37 -7.07
N TRP A 21 2.53 -8.16 -5.76
CA TRP A 21 2.21 -9.21 -4.80
C TRP A 21 0.77 -9.73 -4.99
N ALA A 22 -0.18 -8.82 -5.15
CA ALA A 22 -1.58 -9.19 -5.34
C ALA A 22 -1.77 -9.94 -6.67
N ILE A 23 -1.15 -9.46 -7.75
CA ILE A 23 -1.22 -10.10 -9.06
C ILE A 23 -0.66 -11.53 -8.98
N ALA A 24 0.51 -11.69 -8.36
CA ALA A 24 1.16 -13.00 -8.24
C ALA A 24 0.31 -14.00 -7.45
N ARG A 25 -0.54 -13.52 -6.55
CA ARG A 25 -1.40 -14.37 -5.72
C ARG A 25 -2.84 -14.47 -6.22
N THR A 26 -3.12 -13.90 -7.35
CA THR A 26 -4.46 -13.88 -7.95
C THR A 26 -5.49 -13.21 -7.01
N LEU A 27 -5.01 -12.28 -6.20
CA LEU A 27 -5.87 -11.47 -5.34
C LEU A 27 -6.30 -10.21 -6.13
N PRO A 28 -7.56 -9.80 -6.09
CA PRO A 28 -7.99 -8.58 -6.76
C PRO A 28 -7.15 -7.37 -6.35
N HIS A 29 -6.81 -6.56 -7.32
CA HIS A 29 -6.05 -5.33 -7.10
C HIS A 29 -6.70 -4.17 -7.85
N GLY A 30 -6.35 -2.96 -7.46
CA GLY A 30 -6.86 -1.75 -8.10
C GLY A 30 -6.34 -0.51 -7.41
N GLY A 31 -7.15 0.52 -7.47
CA GLY A 31 -6.83 1.81 -6.87
C GLY A 31 -6.83 2.93 -7.89
N TRP A 32 -6.59 4.14 -7.38
CA TRP A 32 -6.53 5.36 -8.17
C TRP A 32 -5.08 5.69 -8.51
N CYS A 33 -4.83 6.08 -9.74
CA CYS A 33 -3.55 6.66 -10.16
C CYS A 33 -3.80 8.04 -10.76
N PRO A 34 -2.77 8.88 -10.92
CA PRO A 34 -2.96 10.20 -11.53
C PRO A 34 -3.40 10.07 -12.98
N ARG A 35 -4.16 11.08 -13.47
CA ARG A 35 -4.50 11.17 -14.88
C ARG A 35 -3.24 11.07 -15.73
N GLY A 36 -3.31 10.33 -16.83
CA GLY A 36 -2.16 10.03 -17.68
C GLY A 36 -1.34 8.85 -17.18
N ARG A 37 -1.77 8.18 -16.12
CA ARG A 37 -1.07 7.03 -15.51
C ARG A 37 0.36 7.38 -15.13
N LYS A 38 0.51 8.54 -14.52
CA LYS A 38 1.81 9.14 -14.23
C LYS A 38 2.48 8.48 -13.02
N ALA A 39 3.76 8.13 -13.16
CA ALA A 39 4.63 7.70 -12.08
C ALA A 39 6.03 8.28 -12.33
N GLU A 40 6.93 8.18 -11.35
CA GLU A 40 8.28 8.75 -11.49
C GLU A 40 9.09 8.11 -12.62
N ASP A 41 8.80 6.87 -12.98
CA ASP A 41 9.49 6.14 -14.04
C ASP A 41 8.77 6.21 -15.40
N GLY A 42 7.73 7.03 -15.52
CA GLY A 42 6.96 7.21 -16.74
C GLY A 42 5.52 6.73 -16.61
N THR A 43 4.99 6.14 -17.67
CA THR A 43 3.60 5.68 -17.71
C THR A 43 3.46 4.32 -17.01
N ILE A 44 2.52 4.21 -16.10
CA ILE A 44 2.22 2.96 -15.39
C ILE A 44 1.73 1.91 -16.39
N ALA A 45 2.34 0.72 -16.36
CA ALA A 45 2.05 -0.35 -17.31
C ALA A 45 0.58 -0.81 -17.23
N PRO A 46 -0.02 -1.20 -18.37
CA PRO A 46 -1.44 -1.62 -18.41
C PRO A 46 -1.78 -2.84 -17.55
N ALA A 47 -0.78 -3.67 -17.20
CA ALA A 47 -1.00 -4.83 -16.33
C ALA A 47 -1.51 -4.41 -14.95
N TYR A 48 -1.18 -3.21 -14.51
CA TYR A 48 -1.71 -2.64 -13.28
C TYR A 48 -3.06 -1.99 -13.59
N ARG A 49 -4.13 -2.64 -13.18
CA ARG A 49 -5.50 -2.22 -13.50
C ARG A 49 -5.96 -1.14 -12.54
N LEU A 50 -5.51 0.07 -12.77
CA LEU A 50 -5.83 1.24 -11.95
C LEU A 50 -6.79 2.15 -12.69
N THR A 51 -7.51 2.96 -11.91
CA THR A 51 -8.43 3.97 -12.43
C THR A 51 -7.76 5.34 -12.30
N GLU A 52 -7.81 6.14 -13.36
CA GLU A 52 -7.20 7.47 -13.35
C GLU A 52 -8.11 8.47 -12.64
N THR A 53 -7.51 9.29 -11.76
CA THR A 53 -8.23 10.42 -11.18
C THR A 53 -8.46 11.50 -12.24
N PRO A 54 -9.43 12.42 -12.04
CA PRO A 54 -9.65 13.52 -12.98
C PRO A 54 -8.44 14.44 -13.16
N GLY A 55 -7.64 14.62 -12.09
CA GLY A 55 -6.43 15.44 -12.14
C GLY A 55 -5.17 14.60 -12.19
N ASP A 56 -4.05 15.25 -12.47
CA ASP A 56 -2.75 14.60 -12.57
C ASP A 56 -1.92 14.70 -11.29
N SER A 57 -2.52 15.17 -10.20
CA SER A 57 -1.85 15.38 -8.92
C SER A 57 -1.65 14.07 -8.17
N TYR A 58 -0.47 13.89 -7.59
CA TYR A 58 -0.23 12.76 -6.69
C TYR A 58 -1.08 12.86 -5.42
N MET A 59 -1.36 14.07 -4.95
CA MET A 59 -2.16 14.29 -3.75
C MET A 59 -3.59 13.76 -3.93
N GLN A 60 -4.24 14.07 -5.03
CA GLN A 60 -5.61 13.60 -5.31
C GLN A 60 -5.68 12.08 -5.33
N ARG A 61 -4.76 11.42 -6.02
CA ARG A 61 -4.69 9.98 -6.09
C ARG A 61 -4.49 9.37 -4.70
N THR A 62 -3.61 9.96 -3.91
CA THR A 62 -3.34 9.50 -2.56
C THR A 62 -4.58 9.61 -1.68
N GLU A 63 -5.26 10.74 -1.74
CA GLU A 63 -6.48 10.96 -0.97
C GLU A 63 -7.59 9.98 -1.36
N TRP A 64 -7.80 9.76 -2.65
CA TRP A 64 -8.88 8.89 -3.11
C TRP A 64 -8.64 7.42 -2.76
N ASN A 65 -7.39 6.98 -2.75
CA ASN A 65 -7.08 5.63 -2.29
C ASN A 65 -7.34 5.45 -0.79
N VAL A 66 -7.03 6.46 0.01
CA VAL A 66 -7.37 6.45 1.43
C VAL A 66 -8.88 6.44 1.63
N ARG A 67 -9.58 7.33 0.94
CA ARG A 67 -11.03 7.49 1.06
C ARG A 67 -11.79 6.22 0.70
N ASP A 68 -11.39 5.55 -0.36
CA ASP A 68 -12.13 4.43 -0.95
C ASP A 68 -11.67 3.05 -0.47
N SER A 69 -10.76 3.00 0.49
CA SER A 69 -10.34 1.76 1.15
C SER A 69 -10.92 1.68 2.57
N ASP A 70 -10.79 0.51 3.18
CA ASP A 70 -11.23 0.32 4.58
C ASP A 70 -10.14 0.71 5.57
N GLY A 71 -8.91 0.71 5.15
CA GLY A 71 -7.77 1.09 5.97
C GLY A 71 -6.50 1.14 5.15
N THR A 72 -5.48 1.79 5.70
CA THR A 72 -4.21 2.02 5.02
C THR A 72 -3.05 1.50 5.86
N VAL A 73 -2.15 0.75 5.23
CA VAL A 73 -0.85 0.45 5.82
C VAL A 73 0.23 1.21 5.05
N ILE A 74 1.10 1.87 5.79
CA ILE A 74 2.25 2.59 5.24
C ILE A 74 3.49 1.80 5.64
N LEU A 75 4.24 1.33 4.64
CA LEU A 75 5.44 0.53 4.85
C LEU A 75 6.64 1.34 4.42
N SER A 76 7.65 1.44 5.28
CA SER A 76 8.89 2.17 4.99
C SER A 76 10.07 1.46 5.64
N LEU A 77 11.28 1.74 5.17
CA LEU A 77 12.50 1.28 5.85
C LEU A 77 12.80 2.19 7.02
N SER A 78 12.70 3.50 6.81
CA SER A 78 12.93 4.50 7.84
C SER A 78 11.78 4.54 8.86
N PRO A 79 12.06 4.77 10.14
CA PRO A 79 11.01 4.96 11.14
C PRO A 79 10.29 6.30 11.02
N THR A 80 10.84 7.24 10.25
CA THR A 80 10.26 8.58 10.09
C THR A 80 9.53 8.69 8.76
N LEU A 81 8.25 9.10 8.79
CA LEU A 81 7.49 9.36 7.58
C LEU A 81 7.81 10.74 7.02
N THR A 82 8.03 10.80 5.70
CA THR A 82 8.31 12.04 4.98
C THR A 82 7.52 12.07 3.67
N GLY A 83 7.39 13.25 3.07
CA GLY A 83 6.81 13.42 1.74
C GLY A 83 5.43 12.81 1.60
N GLY A 84 5.24 12.02 0.55
CA GLY A 84 3.95 11.39 0.25
C GLY A 84 3.46 10.41 1.30
N SER A 85 4.39 9.72 1.98
CA SER A 85 4.01 8.78 3.05
C SER A 85 3.46 9.51 4.25
N ARG A 86 4.03 10.65 4.61
CA ARG A 86 3.49 11.49 5.67
C ARG A 86 2.13 12.05 5.31
N LEU A 87 1.98 12.51 4.07
CA LEU A 87 0.69 12.98 3.56
C LEU A 87 -0.38 11.89 3.64
N THR A 88 -0.02 10.66 3.32
CA THR A 88 -0.94 9.52 3.39
C THR A 88 -1.48 9.35 4.81
N ALA A 89 -0.60 9.41 5.82
CA ALA A 89 -1.03 9.29 7.21
C ALA A 89 -1.96 10.45 7.61
N GLU A 90 -1.62 11.66 7.23
CA GLU A 90 -2.44 12.84 7.51
C GLU A 90 -3.83 12.73 6.86
N LEU A 91 -3.90 12.26 5.62
CA LEU A 91 -5.16 12.07 4.92
C LEU A 91 -6.01 10.97 5.55
N ALA A 92 -5.39 9.86 5.96
CA ALA A 92 -6.12 8.79 6.66
C ALA A 92 -6.75 9.32 7.94
N GLN A 93 -6.01 10.11 8.69
CA GLN A 93 -6.52 10.73 9.91
C GLN A 93 -7.66 11.70 9.62
N GLN A 94 -7.54 12.55 8.59
CA GLN A 94 -8.60 13.47 8.19
C GLN A 94 -9.88 12.76 7.76
N HIS A 95 -9.76 11.62 7.07
CA HIS A 95 -10.90 10.83 6.63
C HIS A 95 -11.47 9.90 7.70
N GLY A 96 -10.88 9.89 8.89
CA GLY A 96 -11.32 9.00 9.96
C GLY A 96 -11.13 7.52 9.64
N LYS A 97 -10.17 7.18 8.80
CA LYS A 97 -9.88 5.80 8.40
C LYS A 97 -8.75 5.22 9.24
N PRO A 98 -8.83 3.93 9.61
CA PRO A 98 -7.71 3.28 10.31
C PRO A 98 -6.44 3.33 9.47
N TRP A 99 -5.31 3.54 10.12
CA TRP A 99 -4.02 3.46 9.45
C TRP A 99 -2.95 2.91 10.38
N LEU A 100 -1.93 2.29 9.80
CA LEU A 100 -0.82 1.67 10.51
C LEU A 100 0.46 1.99 9.76
N HIS A 101 1.49 2.42 10.47
CA HIS A 101 2.83 2.58 9.91
C HIS A 101 3.72 1.45 10.42
N LEU A 102 4.32 0.71 9.50
CA LEU A 102 5.31 -0.32 9.79
C LEU A 102 6.64 0.08 9.18
N SER A 103 7.67 0.22 9.99
CA SER A 103 9.01 0.49 9.50
C SER A 103 9.92 -0.69 9.79
N LYS A 104 10.80 -0.99 8.84
CA LYS A 104 11.75 -2.08 9.01
C LYS A 104 12.73 -1.79 10.15
N ASP A 105 13.19 -0.55 10.25
CA ASP A 105 14.20 -0.16 11.23
C ASP A 105 13.67 -0.08 12.65
N ALA A 106 12.38 0.23 12.83
CA ALA A 106 11.74 0.27 14.14
C ALA A 106 11.05 -1.04 14.52
N SER A 107 10.92 -1.96 13.56
CA SER A 107 10.24 -3.23 13.74
C SER A 107 11.16 -4.23 14.45
N THR A 108 10.59 -4.98 15.38
CA THR A 108 11.28 -6.09 16.05
C THR A 108 11.04 -7.42 15.34
N GLY A 109 10.83 -7.40 14.04
CA GLY A 109 10.66 -8.60 13.23
C GLY A 109 9.24 -9.14 13.15
N ASN A 110 8.22 -8.39 13.60
CA ASN A 110 6.85 -8.87 13.63
C ASN A 110 5.90 -8.03 12.78
N SER A 111 6.39 -7.40 11.72
CA SER A 111 5.58 -6.55 10.85
C SER A 111 4.37 -7.29 10.25
N GLY A 112 4.58 -8.53 9.81
CA GLY A 112 3.49 -9.34 9.26
C GLY A 112 2.40 -9.62 10.28
N GLU A 113 2.77 -9.97 11.50
CA GLU A 113 1.82 -10.20 12.59
C GLU A 113 1.04 -8.94 12.92
N ARG A 114 1.72 -7.80 13.00
CA ARG A 114 1.09 -6.52 13.29
C ARG A 114 0.11 -6.12 12.18
N LEU A 115 0.46 -6.34 10.92
CA LEU A 115 -0.43 -6.06 9.81
C LEU A 115 -1.65 -6.97 9.83
N ARG A 116 -1.45 -8.27 10.05
CA ARG A 116 -2.57 -9.21 10.15
C ARG A 116 -3.54 -8.80 11.24
N ARG A 117 -3.02 -8.45 12.41
CA ARG A 117 -3.84 -8.01 13.55
C ARG A 117 -4.60 -6.73 13.23
N PHE A 118 -3.95 -5.78 12.60
CA PHE A 118 -4.58 -4.53 12.16
C PHE A 118 -5.77 -4.78 11.22
N VAL A 119 -5.57 -5.64 10.23
CA VAL A 119 -6.63 -6.00 9.28
C VAL A 119 -7.80 -6.68 10.00
N GLN A 120 -7.52 -7.57 10.95
CA GLN A 120 -8.55 -8.27 11.71
C GLN A 120 -9.31 -7.33 12.64
N GLU A 121 -8.61 -6.51 13.40
CA GLU A 121 -9.21 -5.61 14.39
C GLU A 121 -10.12 -4.57 13.75
N HIS A 122 -9.74 -4.08 12.57
CA HIS A 122 -10.52 -3.04 11.88
C HIS A 122 -11.42 -3.59 10.78
N HIS A 123 -11.53 -4.91 10.66
CA HIS A 123 -12.38 -5.58 9.66
C HIS A 123 -12.11 -5.08 8.24
N ILE A 124 -10.82 -4.93 7.90
CA ILE A 124 -10.39 -4.39 6.61
C ILE A 124 -10.54 -5.46 5.54
N ARG A 125 -11.33 -5.17 4.51
CA ARG A 125 -11.51 -6.02 3.34
C ARG A 125 -10.73 -5.47 2.14
N VAL A 126 -10.73 -4.16 1.98
CA VAL A 126 -9.95 -3.44 0.96
C VAL A 126 -8.84 -2.68 1.66
N LEU A 127 -7.60 -3.10 1.45
CA LEU A 127 -6.42 -2.53 2.08
C LEU A 127 -5.68 -1.64 1.10
N ASN A 128 -5.49 -0.38 1.48
CA ASN A 128 -4.61 0.52 0.76
C ASN A 128 -3.18 0.33 1.26
N VAL A 129 -2.26 0.03 0.36
CA VAL A 129 -0.83 -0.10 0.69
C VAL A 129 -0.09 1.09 0.12
N ALA A 130 0.61 1.80 0.97
CA ALA A 130 1.35 3.00 0.62
C ALA A 130 2.76 2.94 1.20
N GLY A 131 3.62 3.82 0.74
CA GLY A 131 4.99 3.92 1.22
C GLY A 131 5.85 4.71 0.23
N PRO A 132 7.15 4.82 0.50
CA PRO A 132 8.04 5.60 -0.34
C PRO A 132 8.20 5.01 -1.74
N ARG A 133 8.51 5.89 -2.68
CA ARG A 133 8.87 5.52 -4.04
C ARG A 133 10.29 4.94 -4.07
N ALA A 134 10.61 4.22 -5.14
CA ALA A 134 11.89 3.55 -5.28
C ALA A 134 13.09 4.51 -5.24
N SER A 135 12.93 5.73 -5.76
CA SER A 135 14.02 6.72 -5.72
C SER A 135 14.35 7.18 -4.30
N THR A 136 13.40 7.12 -3.38
CA THR A 136 13.59 7.47 -1.97
C THR A 136 14.12 6.28 -1.16
N GLU A 137 13.53 5.11 -1.34
CA GLU A 137 13.94 3.87 -0.67
C GLU A 137 13.98 2.73 -1.69
N PRO A 138 15.10 2.51 -2.36
CA PRO A 138 15.20 1.49 -3.42
C PRO A 138 14.88 0.06 -2.97
N ALA A 139 15.13 -0.25 -1.70
CA ALA A 139 14.91 -1.60 -1.15
C ALA A 139 13.52 -1.80 -0.53
N ILE A 140 12.61 -0.83 -0.65
CA ILE A 140 11.31 -0.92 0.01
C ILE A 140 10.47 -2.10 -0.50
N GLY A 141 10.59 -2.46 -1.76
CA GLY A 141 9.76 -3.52 -2.36
C GLY A 141 9.90 -4.87 -1.67
N GLU A 142 11.11 -5.23 -1.28
CA GLU A 142 11.35 -6.49 -0.57
C GLU A 142 10.66 -6.51 0.80
N PHE A 143 10.73 -5.40 1.53
CA PHE A 143 10.06 -5.29 2.82
C PHE A 143 8.55 -5.40 2.68
N VAL A 144 7.98 -4.75 1.66
CA VAL A 144 6.53 -4.84 1.36
C VAL A 144 6.14 -6.29 1.08
N ARG A 145 6.84 -6.95 0.19
CA ARG A 145 6.52 -8.33 -0.19
C ARG A 145 6.63 -9.29 0.99
N SER A 146 7.70 -9.19 1.77
CA SER A 146 7.88 -10.09 2.91
C SER A 146 6.83 -9.84 4.01
N THR A 147 6.46 -8.60 4.25
CA THR A 147 5.43 -8.26 5.22
C THR A 147 4.06 -8.80 4.79
N LEU A 148 3.71 -8.63 3.51
CA LEU A 148 2.45 -9.16 2.99
C LEU A 148 2.43 -10.68 3.00
N ASP A 149 3.55 -11.33 2.67
CA ASP A 149 3.68 -12.78 2.76
C ASP A 149 3.42 -13.29 4.18
N LEU A 150 4.03 -12.67 5.16
CA LEU A 150 3.88 -13.07 6.56
C LEU A 150 2.48 -12.79 7.09
N ALA A 151 1.86 -11.69 6.66
CA ALA A 151 0.53 -11.32 7.13
C ALA A 151 -0.57 -12.19 6.52
N PHE A 152 -0.45 -12.56 5.25
CA PHE A 152 -1.50 -13.18 4.47
C PHE A 152 -1.07 -14.51 3.84
N ALA A 153 -0.06 -15.16 4.38
CA ALA A 153 0.34 -16.48 3.91
C ALA A 153 -0.84 -17.46 4.02
N PRO A 154 -1.04 -18.34 3.05
CA PRO A 154 -2.05 -19.38 3.18
C PRO A 154 -1.70 -20.27 4.37
N PRO A 155 -2.71 -20.84 5.08
CA PRO A 155 -2.42 -21.74 6.17
C PRO A 155 -1.57 -22.91 5.67
N SER A 156 -0.62 -23.34 6.51
CA SER A 156 0.23 -24.48 6.21
C SER A 156 -0.64 -25.69 5.89
N ARG A 157 -0.37 -26.34 4.78
CA ARG A 157 -1.05 -27.60 4.47
C ARG A 157 -0.63 -28.65 5.50
N PRO A 158 -1.58 -29.43 6.01
CA PRO A 158 -1.23 -30.54 6.90
C PRO A 158 -0.34 -31.57 6.21
#